data_231a508492a0b3db0c07885e415b2b34
#
_entry.id   231a508492a0b3db0c07885e415b2b34
#
_cell.length_a   1.000
_cell.length_b   1.000
_cell.length_c   1.000
_cell.angle_alpha   90.00
_cell.angle_beta   90.00
_cell.angle_gamma   90.00
#
_symmetry.space_group_name_H-M   'P 1'
#
loop_
_entity.id
_entity.type
_entity.pdbx_description
1 polymer ?
#
loop_
_entity_poly.entity_id
_entity_poly.type
_entity_poly.pdbx_seq_one_letter_code
_entity_poly.pdbx_strand_id
1 'polypeptide(L)'
;MEEKLKYEICKSSSKWDDFILKSENKNIYSISTFLNDTKFKSEKVFIKKNDEVLSSFNIYIKNKKICEGDKSYSPINFKFFEKKNSSSIYYKKHNIIKLFISYITKKFTEGLFTFDCSTQDLRPFFWHNFDTKKEIFSIKEVRYTSILDINYNFKKLDLNELINSKMFEKFSRSIKQQIKSHKNNDLEIKESVNLNTAFSIIKKTFINQNQKVDFDLVQYKKIYKKLIDEKKLKMYVVERNQKVISFCIFGIIKDYAVYLNGGRDGNLNEDYSLTYCLAMSAVKLSILGVKKIDLEGLNSPKRAFWKQGFGGTLTPYYKLSMKNS
;
A
#
# COMPACT_ATOMS: atom_id res chain seq x y z
N MET A 1 -27.88 -29.15 -1.55
CA MET A 1 -26.90 -28.84 -2.63
C MET A 1 -25.85 -27.90 -2.07
N GLU A 2 -24.58 -28.29 -2.07
CA GLU A 2 -23.50 -27.36 -1.72
C GLU A 2 -23.44 -26.23 -2.76
N GLU A 3 -23.69 -25.03 -2.32
CA GLU A 3 -23.66 -23.83 -3.15
C GLU A 3 -22.25 -23.59 -3.66
N LYS A 4 -22.05 -23.75 -4.95
CA LYS A 4 -20.74 -23.73 -5.61
C LYS A 4 -20.20 -22.30 -5.74
N LEU A 5 -18.94 -22.11 -5.34
CA LEU A 5 -18.21 -20.86 -5.62
C LEU A 5 -18.01 -20.69 -7.12
N LYS A 6 -18.15 -19.46 -7.63
CA LYS A 6 -17.91 -19.09 -9.04
C LYS A 6 -17.08 -17.82 -9.13
N TYR A 7 -16.33 -17.65 -10.21
CA TYR A 7 -15.66 -16.38 -10.52
C TYR A 7 -16.43 -15.60 -11.59
N GLU A 8 -16.33 -14.29 -11.54
CA GLU A 8 -16.95 -13.35 -12.49
C GLU A 8 -16.01 -12.18 -12.78
N ILE A 9 -15.81 -11.85 -14.07
CA ILE A 9 -15.05 -10.66 -14.45
C ILE A 9 -15.87 -9.41 -14.20
N CYS A 10 -15.37 -8.53 -13.34
CA CYS A 10 -16.02 -7.27 -13.02
C CYS A 10 -15.66 -6.19 -14.03
N LYS A 11 -16.64 -5.73 -14.81
CA LYS A 11 -16.50 -4.63 -15.77
C LYS A 11 -16.84 -3.25 -15.16
N SER A 12 -17.59 -3.22 -14.06
CA SER A 12 -18.03 -1.98 -13.40
C SER A 12 -17.01 -1.51 -12.37
N SER A 13 -16.44 -0.32 -12.59
CA SER A 13 -15.53 0.31 -11.62
C SER A 13 -16.26 0.66 -10.32
N SER A 14 -17.51 1.14 -10.37
CA SER A 14 -18.29 1.46 -9.18
C SER A 14 -18.53 0.22 -8.31
N LYS A 15 -19.07 -0.88 -8.90
CA LYS A 15 -19.29 -2.14 -8.15
C LYS A 15 -17.99 -2.69 -7.55
N TRP A 16 -16.89 -2.55 -8.29
CA TRP A 16 -15.57 -2.95 -7.82
C TRP A 16 -15.14 -2.14 -6.60
N ASP A 17 -15.15 -0.81 -6.71
CA ASP A 17 -14.70 0.09 -5.65
C ASP A 17 -15.60 -0.02 -4.40
N ASP A 18 -16.91 -0.19 -4.57
CA ASP A 18 -17.86 -0.44 -3.47
C ASP A 18 -17.49 -1.70 -2.67
N PHE A 19 -17.07 -2.77 -3.36
CA PHE A 19 -16.60 -3.97 -2.68
C PHE A 19 -15.28 -3.73 -1.95
N ILE A 20 -14.28 -3.09 -2.60
CA ILE A 20 -12.99 -2.78 -1.98
C ILE A 20 -13.16 -1.94 -0.72
N LEU A 21 -14.01 -0.92 -0.76
CA LEU A 21 -14.30 -0.05 0.40
C LEU A 21 -14.90 -0.81 1.59
N LYS A 22 -15.58 -1.93 1.35
CA LYS A 22 -16.23 -2.76 2.37
C LYS A 22 -15.39 -3.99 2.75
N SER A 23 -14.28 -4.24 2.05
CA SER A 23 -13.44 -5.42 2.30
C SER A 23 -12.69 -5.34 3.63
N GLU A 24 -12.32 -6.50 4.18
CA GLU A 24 -11.54 -6.62 5.41
C GLU A 24 -10.15 -6.01 5.25
N ASN A 25 -9.49 -6.31 4.13
CA ASN A 25 -8.12 -5.92 3.82
C ASN A 25 -8.08 -4.94 2.64
N LYS A 26 -8.70 -3.79 2.84
CA LYS A 26 -8.74 -2.71 1.83
C LYS A 26 -7.36 -2.09 1.59
N ASN A 27 -7.04 -1.87 0.31
CA ASN A 27 -5.77 -1.27 -0.09
C ASN A 27 -6.01 -0.28 -1.23
N ILE A 28 -5.31 0.87 -1.21
CA ILE A 28 -5.42 1.91 -2.24
C ILE A 28 -5.08 1.39 -3.64
N TYR A 29 -4.17 0.44 -3.75
CA TYR A 29 -3.80 -0.18 -5.02
C TYR A 29 -4.88 -1.10 -5.62
N SER A 30 -5.90 -1.44 -4.85
CA SER A 30 -7.03 -2.25 -5.33
C SER A 30 -8.14 -1.42 -5.98
N ILE A 31 -8.16 -0.10 -5.83
CA ILE A 31 -9.23 0.72 -6.40
C ILE A 31 -9.09 0.89 -7.90
N SER A 32 -10.21 1.09 -8.58
CA SER A 32 -10.28 1.17 -10.04
C SER A 32 -9.43 2.30 -10.63
N THR A 33 -9.27 3.42 -9.92
CA THR A 33 -8.42 4.54 -10.35
C THR A 33 -6.96 4.12 -10.52
N PHE A 34 -6.41 3.29 -9.60
CA PHE A 34 -5.08 2.72 -9.80
C PHE A 34 -5.07 1.68 -10.91
N LEU A 35 -6.08 0.80 -10.97
CA LEU A 35 -6.08 -0.35 -11.88
C LEU A 35 -6.28 0.05 -13.35
N ASN A 36 -7.07 1.09 -13.61
CA ASN A 36 -7.45 1.49 -14.96
C ASN A 36 -6.41 2.41 -15.64
N ASP A 37 -5.62 3.12 -14.85
CA ASP A 37 -4.66 4.11 -15.37
C ASP A 37 -3.22 3.56 -15.44
N THR A 38 -3.01 2.25 -15.33
CA THR A 38 -1.70 1.62 -15.55
C THR A 38 -1.45 1.36 -17.05
N LYS A 39 -0.18 1.23 -17.43
CA LYS A 39 0.21 0.82 -18.79
C LYS A 39 -0.05 -0.66 -19.11
N PHE A 40 -0.50 -1.42 -18.11
CA PHE A 40 -0.83 -2.83 -18.26
C PHE A 40 -2.35 -3.01 -18.33
N LYS A 41 -2.78 -3.99 -19.12
CA LYS A 41 -4.17 -4.45 -19.06
C LYS A 41 -4.42 -5.03 -17.67
N SER A 42 -5.40 -4.51 -16.95
CA SER A 42 -5.85 -5.09 -15.69
C SER A 42 -7.12 -5.90 -15.88
N GLU A 43 -7.22 -7.00 -15.16
CA GLU A 43 -8.43 -7.80 -15.12
C GLU A 43 -8.90 -7.93 -13.67
N LYS A 44 -10.12 -7.46 -13.41
CA LYS A 44 -10.77 -7.40 -12.10
C LYS A 44 -11.71 -8.59 -11.99
N VAL A 45 -11.52 -9.45 -11.00
CA VAL A 45 -12.28 -10.69 -10.84
C VAL A 45 -12.91 -10.76 -9.46
N PHE A 46 -14.21 -11.02 -9.41
CA PHE A 46 -14.93 -11.36 -8.19
C PHE A 46 -15.02 -12.87 -8.01
N ILE A 47 -14.95 -13.32 -6.77
CA ILE A 47 -15.35 -14.65 -6.35
C ILE A 47 -16.66 -14.52 -5.58
N LYS A 48 -17.67 -15.24 -6.05
CA LYS A 48 -19.05 -15.20 -5.57
C LYS A 48 -19.51 -16.55 -5.05
N LYS A 49 -20.42 -16.48 -4.08
CA LYS A 49 -21.31 -17.58 -3.70
C LYS A 49 -22.73 -17.10 -4.00
N ASN A 50 -23.42 -17.74 -4.93
CA ASN A 50 -24.67 -17.21 -5.51
C ASN A 50 -24.44 -15.79 -6.08
N ASP A 51 -25.17 -14.80 -5.62
CA ASP A 51 -25.01 -13.40 -6.04
C ASP A 51 -24.13 -12.57 -5.09
N GLU A 52 -23.71 -13.15 -3.97
CA GLU A 52 -22.88 -12.50 -2.99
C GLU A 52 -21.39 -12.53 -3.38
N VAL A 53 -20.76 -11.36 -3.43
CA VAL A 53 -19.31 -11.24 -3.62
C VAL A 53 -18.59 -11.53 -2.30
N LEU A 54 -17.74 -12.55 -2.29
CA LEU A 54 -16.95 -12.96 -1.12
C LEU A 54 -15.51 -12.46 -1.16
N SER A 55 -14.97 -12.28 -2.37
CA SER A 55 -13.61 -11.82 -2.56
C SER A 55 -13.42 -11.16 -3.92
N SER A 56 -12.37 -10.39 -4.04
CA SER A 56 -11.90 -9.83 -5.30
C SER A 56 -10.40 -9.94 -5.42
N PHE A 57 -9.92 -10.05 -6.66
CA PHE A 57 -8.51 -9.95 -7.00
C PHE A 57 -8.35 -9.28 -8.36
N ASN A 58 -7.24 -8.59 -8.53
CA ASN A 58 -6.85 -8.04 -9.83
C ASN A 58 -5.56 -8.67 -10.29
N ILE A 59 -5.44 -8.84 -11.60
CA ILE A 59 -4.19 -9.26 -12.24
C ILE A 59 -3.83 -8.26 -13.33
N TYR A 60 -2.53 -7.99 -13.48
CA TYR A 60 -1.99 -7.23 -14.60
C TYR A 60 -1.50 -8.18 -15.67
N ILE A 61 -1.80 -7.87 -16.93
CA ILE A 61 -1.52 -8.75 -18.06
C ILE A 61 -0.65 -8.01 -19.07
N LYS A 62 0.47 -8.63 -19.44
CA LYS A 62 1.36 -8.19 -20.51
C LYS A 62 1.80 -9.41 -21.30
N ASN A 63 1.70 -9.36 -22.64
CA ASN A 63 2.13 -10.45 -23.53
C ASN A 63 1.54 -11.82 -23.14
N LYS A 64 0.25 -11.85 -22.80
CA LYS A 64 -0.46 -13.07 -22.38
C LYS A 64 0.07 -13.72 -21.08
N LYS A 65 0.91 -13.03 -20.32
CA LYS A 65 1.43 -13.46 -19.01
C LYS A 65 0.94 -12.54 -17.92
N ILE A 66 0.82 -13.04 -16.71
CA ILE A 66 0.57 -12.19 -15.56
C ILE A 66 1.88 -11.49 -15.20
N CYS A 67 1.81 -10.18 -14.99
CA CYS A 67 2.96 -9.37 -14.62
C CYS A 67 2.69 -8.56 -13.36
N GLU A 68 3.75 -8.09 -12.73
CA GLU A 68 3.63 -7.09 -11.68
C GLU A 68 3.14 -5.75 -12.26
N GLY A 69 2.29 -5.06 -11.51
CA GLY A 69 2.03 -3.64 -11.76
C GLY A 69 3.27 -2.78 -11.46
N ASP A 70 3.29 -1.55 -11.94
CA ASP A 70 4.47 -0.67 -11.85
C ASP A 70 4.97 -0.43 -10.41
N LYS A 71 4.09 -0.36 -9.41
CA LYS A 71 4.43 -0.14 -7.99
C LYS A 71 3.40 -0.73 -7.04
N SER A 72 2.58 -1.64 -7.48
CA SER A 72 1.41 -1.99 -6.72
C SER A 72 1.43 -3.42 -6.25
N TYR A 73 0.83 -3.61 -5.11
CA TYR A 73 0.39 -4.92 -4.71
C TYR A 73 -0.77 -5.40 -5.59
N SER A 74 -0.91 -6.71 -5.72
CA SER A 74 -2.10 -7.37 -6.27
C SER A 74 -2.81 -8.12 -5.14
N PRO A 75 -3.47 -7.41 -4.21
CA PRO A 75 -4.06 -8.03 -3.05
C PRO A 75 -5.26 -8.92 -3.41
N ILE A 76 -5.47 -9.95 -2.61
CA ILE A 76 -6.72 -10.71 -2.58
C ILE A 76 -7.58 -10.08 -1.50
N ASN A 77 -8.60 -9.32 -1.91
CA ASN A 77 -9.47 -8.65 -0.96
C ASN A 77 -10.62 -9.57 -0.55
N PHE A 78 -10.89 -9.67 0.75
CA PHE A 78 -11.95 -10.50 1.28
C PHE A 78 -13.09 -9.65 1.83
N LYS A 79 -14.32 -10.13 1.67
CA LYS A 79 -15.46 -9.66 2.44
C LYS A 79 -15.13 -9.83 3.93
N PHE A 80 -15.62 -8.93 4.77
CA PHE A 80 -15.59 -9.13 6.20
C PHE A 80 -16.46 -10.33 6.56
N PHE A 81 -15.86 -11.35 7.19
CA PHE A 81 -16.57 -12.52 7.70
C PHE A 81 -16.82 -12.34 9.20
N GLU A 82 -18.07 -12.49 9.62
CA GLU A 82 -18.40 -12.48 11.03
C GLU A 82 -17.63 -13.57 11.79
N LYS A 83 -17.07 -13.22 12.94
CA LYS A 83 -16.24 -14.10 13.77
C LYS A 83 -17.11 -15.11 14.54
N LYS A 84 -17.71 -16.09 13.84
CA LYS A 84 -18.35 -17.22 14.51
C LYS A 84 -17.36 -18.31 14.93
N ASN A 85 -16.37 -18.58 14.05
CA ASN A 85 -15.33 -19.58 14.28
C ASN A 85 -14.13 -19.27 13.36
N SER A 86 -12.94 -19.13 13.94
CA SER A 86 -11.72 -18.83 13.18
C SER A 86 -11.38 -19.91 12.15
N SER A 87 -11.57 -21.18 12.47
CA SER A 87 -11.33 -22.31 11.53
C SER A 87 -12.25 -22.22 10.33
N SER A 88 -13.54 -21.92 10.52
CA SER A 88 -14.50 -21.79 9.42
C SER A 88 -14.14 -20.64 8.46
N ILE A 89 -13.71 -19.49 9.01
CA ILE A 89 -13.25 -18.34 8.18
C ILE A 89 -12.00 -18.75 7.38
N TYR A 90 -11.09 -19.45 8.03
CA TYR A 90 -9.88 -19.95 7.43
C TYR A 90 -10.19 -20.86 6.23
N TYR A 91 -11.04 -21.87 6.40
CA TYR A 91 -11.45 -22.75 5.27
C TYR A 91 -12.14 -22.00 4.15
N LYS A 92 -12.98 -21.01 4.46
CA LYS A 92 -13.60 -20.16 3.45
C LYS A 92 -12.56 -19.40 2.62
N LYS A 93 -11.61 -18.72 3.27
CA LYS A 93 -10.52 -17.98 2.59
C LYS A 93 -9.66 -18.93 1.76
N HIS A 94 -9.32 -20.11 2.30
CA HIS A 94 -8.57 -21.14 1.59
C HIS A 94 -9.28 -21.57 0.29
N ASN A 95 -10.57 -21.91 0.34
CA ASN A 95 -11.34 -22.32 -0.83
C ASN A 95 -11.48 -21.21 -1.86
N ILE A 96 -11.59 -19.95 -1.42
CA ILE A 96 -11.58 -18.77 -2.29
C ILE A 96 -10.24 -18.68 -3.05
N ILE A 97 -9.13 -18.81 -2.34
CA ILE A 97 -7.79 -18.78 -2.96
C ILE A 97 -7.59 -19.95 -3.92
N LYS A 98 -8.06 -21.16 -3.59
CA LYS A 98 -8.05 -22.32 -4.52
C LYS A 98 -8.77 -22.00 -5.82
N LEU A 99 -9.91 -21.33 -5.75
CA LEU A 99 -10.65 -20.95 -6.97
C LEU A 99 -9.89 -19.87 -7.77
N PHE A 100 -9.26 -18.92 -7.09
CA PHE A 100 -8.36 -17.95 -7.74
C PHE A 100 -7.21 -18.68 -8.47
N ILE A 101 -6.55 -19.61 -7.81
CA ILE A 101 -5.47 -20.42 -8.40
C ILE A 101 -5.98 -21.18 -9.63
N SER A 102 -7.13 -21.85 -9.53
CA SER A 102 -7.74 -22.56 -10.66
C SER A 102 -8.05 -21.62 -11.84
N TYR A 103 -8.48 -20.38 -11.56
CA TYR A 103 -8.71 -19.38 -12.60
C TYR A 103 -7.41 -18.99 -13.33
N ILE A 104 -6.35 -18.66 -12.59
CA ILE A 104 -5.11 -18.20 -13.20
C ILE A 104 -4.34 -19.32 -13.92
N THR A 105 -4.30 -20.54 -13.37
CA THR A 105 -3.59 -21.67 -13.97
C THR A 105 -4.26 -22.20 -15.24
N LYS A 106 -5.59 -22.04 -15.36
CA LYS A 106 -6.32 -22.39 -16.61
C LYS A 106 -6.08 -21.37 -17.74
N LYS A 107 -5.76 -20.14 -17.39
CA LYS A 107 -5.73 -19.02 -18.36
C LYS A 107 -4.31 -18.58 -18.72
N PHE A 108 -3.35 -18.81 -17.84
CA PHE A 108 -1.99 -18.35 -17.99
C PHE A 108 -0.99 -19.48 -17.69
N THR A 109 0.10 -19.49 -18.46
CA THR A 109 1.22 -20.43 -18.25
C THR A 109 2.28 -19.86 -17.32
N GLU A 110 2.39 -18.53 -17.27
CA GLU A 110 3.38 -17.85 -16.43
C GLU A 110 2.75 -16.65 -15.71
N GLY A 111 3.26 -16.38 -14.52
CA GLY A 111 2.78 -15.25 -13.74
C GLY A 111 3.78 -14.79 -12.70
N LEU A 112 3.68 -13.49 -12.38
CA LEU A 112 4.41 -12.87 -11.29
C LEU A 112 3.42 -12.01 -10.50
N PHE A 113 3.33 -12.26 -9.19
CA PHE A 113 2.39 -11.61 -8.28
C PHE A 113 3.16 -10.98 -7.13
N THR A 114 2.79 -9.77 -6.75
CA THR A 114 3.25 -9.16 -5.51
C THR A 114 2.03 -8.97 -4.61
N PHE A 115 1.85 -9.86 -3.64
CA PHE A 115 0.78 -9.74 -2.66
C PHE A 115 1.12 -8.65 -1.64
N ASP A 116 0.10 -8.03 -1.07
CA ASP A 116 0.30 -7.12 0.06
C ASP A 116 0.49 -7.90 1.38
N CYS A 117 0.84 -7.18 2.43
CA CYS A 117 1.08 -7.75 3.74
C CYS A 117 -0.16 -8.35 4.43
N SER A 118 -1.35 -8.23 3.84
CA SER A 118 -2.57 -8.91 4.34
C SER A 118 -2.67 -10.36 3.87
N THR A 119 -1.93 -10.74 2.82
CA THR A 119 -1.91 -12.09 2.25
C THR A 119 -0.76 -12.88 2.85
N GLN A 120 -0.96 -13.41 4.07
CA GLN A 120 0.07 -14.14 4.82
C GLN A 120 0.04 -15.65 4.60
N ASP A 121 -1.11 -16.22 4.27
CA ASP A 121 -1.25 -17.66 4.05
C ASP A 121 -1.06 -18.03 2.58
N LEU A 122 0.12 -18.52 2.27
CA LEU A 122 0.48 -18.97 0.92
C LEU A 122 0.28 -20.48 0.70
N ARG A 123 -0.14 -21.23 1.73
CA ARG A 123 -0.32 -22.69 1.62
C ARG A 123 -1.25 -23.11 0.48
N PRO A 124 -2.35 -22.39 0.16
CA PRO A 124 -3.19 -22.76 -0.98
C PRO A 124 -2.44 -22.80 -2.31
N PHE A 125 -1.42 -21.96 -2.50
CA PHE A 125 -0.57 -21.93 -3.69
C PHE A 125 0.36 -23.13 -3.73
N PHE A 126 1.02 -23.47 -2.61
CA PHE A 126 1.97 -24.57 -2.52
C PHE A 126 1.29 -25.95 -2.48
N TRP A 127 0.03 -26.00 -2.00
CA TRP A 127 -0.75 -27.23 -2.00
C TRP A 127 -1.49 -27.49 -3.31
N HIS A 128 -1.43 -26.55 -4.24
CA HIS A 128 -1.94 -26.79 -5.59
C HIS A 128 -1.08 -27.85 -6.28
N ASN A 129 -1.72 -28.94 -6.73
CA ASN A 129 -1.06 -30.10 -7.29
C ASN A 129 -0.10 -30.86 -6.33
N PHE A 130 -0.32 -30.79 -5.03
CA PHE A 130 0.50 -31.46 -4.01
C PHE A 130 0.67 -32.95 -4.30
N ASP A 131 -0.42 -33.64 -4.66
CA ASP A 131 -0.40 -35.09 -4.93
C ASP A 131 0.39 -35.46 -6.19
N THR A 132 0.49 -34.57 -7.17
CA THR A 132 1.23 -34.80 -8.42
C THR A 132 2.69 -34.38 -8.33
N LYS A 133 3.12 -33.80 -7.22
CA LYS A 133 4.46 -33.23 -6.99
C LYS A 133 4.89 -32.20 -8.05
N LYS A 134 3.94 -31.64 -8.80
CA LYS A 134 4.20 -30.61 -9.80
C LYS A 134 4.13 -29.23 -9.14
N GLU A 135 5.29 -28.66 -8.84
CA GLU A 135 5.38 -27.29 -8.31
C GLU A 135 5.06 -26.28 -9.42
N ILE A 136 3.97 -25.55 -9.27
CA ILE A 136 3.58 -24.46 -10.17
C ILE A 136 3.96 -23.10 -9.58
N PHE A 137 3.93 -22.96 -8.25
CA PHE A 137 4.20 -21.70 -7.57
C PHE A 137 5.46 -21.79 -6.71
N SER A 138 6.26 -20.72 -6.75
CA SER A 138 7.43 -20.56 -5.88
C SER A 138 7.53 -19.13 -5.34
N ILE A 139 8.09 -18.97 -4.14
CA ILE A 139 8.44 -17.65 -3.61
C ILE A 139 9.66 -17.15 -4.37
N LYS A 140 9.49 -16.05 -5.11
CA LYS A 140 10.60 -15.40 -5.80
C LYS A 140 11.35 -14.46 -4.87
N GLU A 141 10.63 -13.78 -3.98
CA GLU A 141 11.21 -12.79 -3.07
C GLU A 141 10.31 -12.62 -1.84
N VAL A 142 10.94 -12.53 -0.67
CA VAL A 142 10.29 -12.07 0.56
C VAL A 142 10.68 -10.62 0.76
N ARG A 143 9.71 -9.74 0.87
CA ARG A 143 9.87 -8.32 1.12
C ARG A 143 9.23 -7.92 2.43
N TYR A 144 9.54 -6.73 2.90
CA TYR A 144 9.02 -6.23 4.16
C TYR A 144 8.46 -4.83 4.02
N THR A 145 7.39 -4.59 4.78
CA THR A 145 6.86 -3.27 5.07
C THR A 145 6.82 -3.04 6.57
N SER A 146 6.53 -1.81 6.99
CA SER A 146 6.28 -1.45 8.38
C SER A 146 4.87 -0.86 8.51
N ILE A 147 4.05 -1.47 9.34
CA ILE A 147 2.69 -0.99 9.62
C ILE A 147 2.73 -0.15 10.89
N LEU A 148 2.61 1.15 10.72
CA LEU A 148 2.56 2.10 11.82
C LEU A 148 1.12 2.22 12.34
N ASP A 149 0.92 1.91 13.60
CA ASP A 149 -0.32 2.15 14.30
C ASP A 149 -0.38 3.63 14.72
N ILE A 150 -1.39 4.34 14.25
CA ILE A 150 -1.63 5.76 14.53
C ILE A 150 -3.02 6.00 15.16
N ASN A 151 -3.63 4.97 15.71
CA ASN A 151 -4.93 5.06 16.37
C ASN A 151 -4.81 5.74 17.74
N TYR A 152 -4.50 7.03 17.74
CA TYR A 152 -4.35 7.87 18.91
C TYR A 152 -5.31 9.06 18.85
N ASN A 153 -5.79 9.51 20.01
CA ASN A 153 -6.73 10.63 20.11
C ASN A 153 -5.98 11.99 20.17
N PHE A 154 -5.37 12.39 19.04
CA PHE A 154 -4.84 13.73 18.91
C PHE A 154 -5.99 14.73 18.75
N LYS A 155 -5.93 15.84 19.54
CA LYS A 155 -6.97 16.89 19.50
C LYS A 155 -6.62 17.97 18.48
N LYS A 156 -5.34 18.22 18.27
CA LYS A 156 -4.83 19.25 17.35
C LYS A 156 -3.52 18.81 16.68
N LEU A 157 -3.18 19.48 15.61
CA LEU A 157 -1.88 19.34 14.96
C LEU A 157 -0.82 20.15 15.73
N ASP A 158 -0.20 19.51 16.70
CA ASP A 158 0.76 20.17 17.59
C ASP A 158 1.95 19.25 17.88
N LEU A 159 3.16 19.79 17.77
CA LEU A 159 4.39 19.03 17.98
C LEU A 159 4.54 18.58 19.44
N ASN A 160 4.12 19.40 20.40
CA ASN A 160 4.21 19.02 21.82
C ASN A 160 3.21 17.90 22.15
N GLU A 161 2.00 17.92 21.52
CA GLU A 161 1.04 16.84 21.67
C GLU A 161 1.61 15.54 21.12
N LEU A 162 2.30 15.58 19.97
CA LEU A 162 3.03 14.42 19.44
C LEU A 162 4.12 13.93 20.40
N ILE A 163 4.99 14.84 20.87
CA ILE A 163 6.14 14.48 21.74
C ILE A 163 5.69 13.81 23.04
N ASN A 164 4.52 14.17 23.56
CA ASN A 164 3.94 13.62 24.78
C ASN A 164 3.04 12.40 24.53
N SER A 165 2.95 11.90 23.29
CA SER A 165 2.06 10.80 22.93
C SER A 165 2.72 9.43 23.07
N LYS A 166 1.88 8.39 23.30
CA LYS A 166 2.30 6.98 23.20
C LYS A 166 2.82 6.60 21.82
N MET A 167 2.42 7.31 20.76
CA MET A 167 2.96 7.11 19.42
C MET A 167 4.44 7.48 19.39
N PHE A 168 4.79 8.64 19.96
CA PHE A 168 6.17 9.10 20.00
C PHE A 168 7.07 8.21 20.87
N GLU A 169 6.53 7.62 21.93
CA GLU A 169 7.29 6.67 22.76
C GLU A 169 7.84 5.50 21.96
N LYS A 170 7.10 5.03 20.95
CA LYS A 170 7.51 3.93 20.07
C LYS A 170 8.60 4.29 19.07
N PHE A 171 8.85 5.58 18.84
CA PHE A 171 9.87 6.02 17.89
C PHE A 171 11.28 5.72 18.43
N SER A 172 12.20 5.37 17.54
CA SER A 172 13.60 5.19 17.89
C SER A 172 14.22 6.49 18.41
N ARG A 173 15.30 6.37 19.17
CA ARG A 173 16.04 7.53 19.70
C ARG A 173 16.42 8.52 18.60
N SER A 174 16.92 8.02 17.47
CA SER A 174 17.33 8.87 16.34
C SER A 174 16.14 9.65 15.76
N ILE A 175 14.99 8.99 15.51
CA ILE A 175 13.79 9.68 15.02
C ILE A 175 13.29 10.71 16.01
N LYS A 176 13.28 10.40 17.31
CA LYS A 176 12.91 11.34 18.37
C LYS A 176 13.80 12.61 18.37
N GLN A 177 15.11 12.42 18.24
CA GLN A 177 16.07 13.52 18.17
C GLN A 177 15.84 14.40 16.94
N GLN A 178 15.67 13.77 15.75
CA GLN A 178 15.38 14.47 14.51
C GLN A 178 14.09 15.30 14.59
N ILE A 179 13.03 14.77 15.19
CA ILE A 179 11.78 15.52 15.36
C ILE A 179 11.95 16.67 16.35
N LYS A 180 12.62 16.42 17.49
CA LYS A 180 12.84 17.44 18.52
C LYS A 180 13.74 18.58 18.05
N SER A 181 14.67 18.35 17.10
CA SER A 181 15.52 19.41 16.55
C SER A 181 14.73 20.50 15.83
N HIS A 182 13.47 20.21 15.45
CA HIS A 182 12.57 21.19 14.81
C HIS A 182 11.66 21.94 15.78
N LYS A 183 11.79 21.72 17.10
CA LYS A 183 10.92 22.37 18.11
C LYS A 183 10.96 23.91 18.08
N ASN A 184 12.11 24.47 17.74
CA ASN A 184 12.34 25.90 17.69
C ASN A 184 12.51 26.46 16.26
N ASN A 185 12.15 25.66 15.25
CA ASN A 185 12.27 26.03 13.84
C ASN A 185 10.91 26.48 13.29
N ASP A 186 10.94 27.50 12.42
CA ASP A 186 9.74 27.98 11.71
C ASP A 186 9.32 27.02 10.59
N LEU A 187 9.06 25.76 10.96
CA LEU A 187 8.54 24.76 10.06
C LEU A 187 7.02 24.72 10.13
N GLU A 188 6.39 24.95 9.01
CA GLU A 188 4.94 24.85 8.87
C GLU A 188 4.57 23.62 8.06
N ILE A 189 3.67 22.78 8.60
CA ILE A 189 3.12 21.65 7.85
C ILE A 189 1.73 22.00 7.33
N LYS A 190 1.55 21.85 6.01
CA LYS A 190 0.30 22.16 5.30
C LYS A 190 -0.18 20.96 4.46
N GLU A 191 -1.49 20.88 4.29
CA GLU A 191 -2.05 20.06 3.22
C GLU A 191 -1.87 20.78 1.88
N SER A 192 -1.46 20.07 0.83
CA SER A 192 -1.23 20.64 -0.48
C SER A 192 -1.77 19.70 -1.58
N VAL A 193 -2.16 20.29 -2.69
CA VAL A 193 -2.58 19.58 -3.91
C VAL A 193 -1.60 19.83 -5.06
N ASN A 194 -0.53 20.60 -4.82
CA ASN A 194 0.44 20.95 -5.84
C ASN A 194 1.44 19.81 -6.11
N LEU A 195 0.99 18.85 -6.90
CA LEU A 195 1.81 17.71 -7.32
C LEU A 195 3.08 18.11 -8.10
N ASN A 196 3.12 19.28 -8.75
CA ASN A 196 4.30 19.71 -9.53
C ASN A 196 5.53 19.82 -8.62
N THR A 197 5.37 20.47 -7.45
CA THR A 197 6.46 20.63 -6.49
C THR A 197 6.95 19.27 -5.97
N ALA A 198 6.04 18.38 -5.57
CA ALA A 198 6.40 17.06 -5.09
C ALA A 198 7.16 16.24 -6.16
N PHE A 199 6.66 16.22 -7.40
CA PHE A 199 7.30 15.48 -8.48
C PHE A 199 8.64 16.08 -8.92
N SER A 200 8.81 17.42 -8.80
CA SER A 200 10.11 18.08 -8.99
C SER A 200 11.13 17.61 -7.96
N ILE A 201 10.75 17.55 -6.67
CA ILE A 201 11.61 17.02 -5.60
C ILE A 201 11.97 15.56 -5.84
N ILE A 202 11.00 14.70 -6.23
CA ILE A 202 11.25 13.30 -6.59
C ILE A 202 12.31 13.24 -7.69
N LYS A 203 12.11 13.94 -8.80
CA LYS A 203 13.04 13.93 -9.93
C LYS A 203 14.45 14.35 -9.52
N LYS A 204 14.58 15.43 -8.75
CA LYS A 204 15.88 15.90 -8.21
C LYS A 204 16.53 14.84 -7.32
N THR A 205 15.76 14.18 -6.45
CA THR A 205 16.28 13.14 -5.55
C THR A 205 16.88 11.97 -6.33
N PHE A 206 16.23 11.51 -7.40
CA PHE A 206 16.76 10.44 -8.26
C PHE A 206 18.02 10.88 -9.01
N ILE A 207 18.03 12.10 -9.55
CA ILE A 207 19.20 12.67 -10.23
C ILE A 207 20.41 12.74 -9.28
N ASN A 208 20.21 13.27 -8.07
CA ASN A 208 21.28 13.38 -7.06
C ASN A 208 21.81 12.03 -6.57
N GLN A 209 21.03 10.96 -6.74
CA GLN A 209 21.45 9.58 -6.42
C GLN A 209 22.02 8.83 -7.62
N ASN A 210 22.21 9.49 -8.77
CA ASN A 210 22.59 8.86 -10.04
C ASN A 210 21.68 7.68 -10.42
N GLN A 211 20.39 7.78 -10.10
CA GLN A 211 19.39 6.76 -10.38
C GLN A 211 18.36 7.27 -11.39
N LYS A 212 17.88 6.36 -12.23
CA LYS A 212 16.70 6.64 -13.07
C LYS A 212 15.43 6.47 -12.22
N VAL A 213 14.44 7.31 -12.47
CA VAL A 213 13.11 7.11 -11.88
C VAL A 213 12.54 5.80 -12.43
N ASP A 214 12.20 4.88 -11.55
CA ASP A 214 11.76 3.51 -11.86
C ASP A 214 10.27 3.41 -12.22
N PHE A 215 9.58 4.54 -12.31
CA PHE A 215 8.16 4.63 -12.63
C PHE A 215 7.85 5.85 -13.52
N ASP A 216 6.72 5.79 -14.22
CA ASP A 216 6.26 6.87 -15.09
C ASP A 216 5.69 8.03 -14.27
N LEU A 217 6.48 9.10 -14.13
CA LEU A 217 6.09 10.31 -13.37
C LEU A 217 4.83 10.96 -13.91
N VAL A 218 4.64 10.98 -15.24
CA VAL A 218 3.49 11.62 -15.89
C VAL A 218 2.21 10.83 -15.56
N GLN A 219 2.29 9.53 -15.70
CA GLN A 219 1.18 8.63 -15.40
C GLN A 219 0.80 8.68 -13.92
N TYR A 220 1.79 8.60 -13.01
CA TYR A 220 1.51 8.68 -11.57
C TYR A 220 0.92 10.03 -11.16
N LYS A 221 1.38 11.13 -11.76
CA LYS A 221 0.80 12.45 -11.52
C LYS A 221 -0.67 12.48 -11.93
N LYS A 222 -1.04 11.86 -13.07
CA LYS A 222 -2.43 11.74 -13.52
C LYS A 222 -3.27 10.91 -12.54
N ILE A 223 -2.76 9.77 -12.07
CA ILE A 223 -3.42 8.93 -11.07
C ILE A 223 -3.63 9.71 -9.77
N TYR A 224 -2.58 10.38 -9.28
CA TYR A 224 -2.66 11.13 -8.01
C TYR A 224 -3.65 12.30 -8.09
N LYS A 225 -3.71 13.01 -9.23
CA LYS A 225 -4.72 14.05 -9.44
C LYS A 225 -6.13 13.49 -9.31
N LYS A 226 -6.44 12.37 -9.96
CA LYS A 226 -7.75 11.71 -9.83
C LYS A 226 -8.03 11.29 -8.38
N LEU A 227 -7.03 10.74 -7.68
CA LEU A 227 -7.20 10.35 -6.27
C LEU A 227 -7.43 11.55 -5.34
N ILE A 228 -6.85 12.73 -5.65
CA ILE A 228 -7.16 13.98 -4.94
C ILE A 228 -8.62 14.36 -5.16
N ASP A 229 -9.08 14.36 -6.41
CA ASP A 229 -10.47 14.68 -6.79
C ASP A 229 -11.47 13.71 -6.11
N GLU A 230 -11.11 12.43 -5.98
CA GLU A 230 -11.87 11.41 -5.26
C GLU A 230 -11.71 11.46 -3.73
N LYS A 231 -10.94 12.41 -3.18
CA LYS A 231 -10.61 12.53 -1.75
C LYS A 231 -9.94 11.28 -1.15
N LYS A 232 -9.27 10.49 -1.98
CA LYS A 232 -8.55 9.26 -1.61
C LYS A 232 -7.03 9.45 -1.51
N LEU A 233 -6.55 10.68 -1.73
CA LEU A 233 -5.13 11.03 -1.56
C LEU A 233 -4.99 12.29 -0.73
N LYS A 234 -4.04 12.26 0.20
CA LYS A 234 -3.57 13.42 0.95
C LYS A 234 -2.09 13.62 0.72
N MET A 235 -1.71 14.85 0.47
CA MET A 235 -0.32 15.27 0.42
C MET A 235 -0.09 16.34 1.49
N TYR A 236 0.92 16.11 2.31
CA TYR A 236 1.38 17.09 3.28
C TYR A 236 2.76 17.57 2.87
N VAL A 237 2.97 18.87 2.98
CA VAL A 237 4.25 19.53 2.72
C VAL A 237 4.75 20.24 3.97
N VAL A 238 6.05 20.30 4.13
CA VAL A 238 6.69 21.16 5.12
C VAL A 238 7.32 22.32 4.40
N GLU A 239 7.00 23.52 4.87
CA GLU A 239 7.56 24.77 4.37
C GLU A 239 8.50 25.39 5.37
N ARG A 240 9.53 26.07 4.83
CA ARG A 240 10.41 27.01 5.55
C ARG A 240 10.54 28.25 4.68
N ASN A 241 10.26 29.43 5.24
CA ASN A 241 10.27 30.70 4.51
C ASN A 241 9.44 30.62 3.19
N GLN A 242 8.22 30.10 3.29
CA GLN A 242 7.27 29.92 2.17
C GLN A 242 7.76 28.98 1.05
N LYS A 243 8.86 28.28 1.24
CA LYS A 243 9.39 27.30 0.29
C LYS A 243 9.14 25.88 0.79
N VAL A 244 8.55 25.03 -0.07
CA VAL A 244 8.39 23.61 0.23
C VAL A 244 9.76 22.94 0.26
N ILE A 245 10.11 22.35 1.40
CA ILE A 245 11.38 21.65 1.63
C ILE A 245 11.24 20.14 1.75
N SER A 246 10.07 19.63 2.11
CA SER A 246 9.77 18.20 2.11
C SER A 246 8.29 17.94 1.94
N PHE A 247 7.94 16.71 1.58
CA PHE A 247 6.56 16.29 1.41
C PHE A 247 6.37 14.80 1.70
N CYS A 248 5.13 14.42 2.03
CA CYS A 248 4.65 13.05 2.13
C CYS A 248 3.30 12.91 1.41
N ILE A 249 3.13 11.84 0.63
CA ILE A 249 1.89 11.52 -0.09
C ILE A 249 1.33 10.21 0.44
N PHE A 250 0.03 10.21 0.76
CA PHE A 250 -0.70 9.06 1.28
C PHE A 250 -1.93 8.77 0.44
N GLY A 251 -2.06 7.50 0.03
CA GLY A 251 -3.32 6.98 -0.47
C GLY A 251 -4.15 6.50 0.71
N ILE A 252 -5.43 6.87 0.78
CA ILE A 252 -6.28 6.62 1.96
C ILE A 252 -7.53 5.87 1.53
N ILE A 253 -7.81 4.77 2.23
CA ILE A 253 -9.10 4.08 2.17
C ILE A 253 -9.63 3.90 3.59
N LYS A 254 -10.67 4.66 3.95
CA LYS A 254 -11.28 4.66 5.29
C LYS A 254 -10.22 4.91 6.37
N ASP A 255 -9.98 3.90 7.21
CA ASP A 255 -9.08 3.96 8.36
C ASP A 255 -7.67 3.42 8.09
N TYR A 256 -7.33 3.20 6.81
CA TYR A 256 -6.02 2.69 6.37
C TYR A 256 -5.39 3.62 5.34
N ALA A 257 -4.14 3.99 5.56
CA ALA A 257 -3.34 4.78 4.63
C ALA A 257 -2.12 4.00 4.15
N VAL A 258 -1.66 4.31 2.94
CA VAL A 258 -0.41 3.81 2.37
C VAL A 258 0.46 5.01 2.05
N TYR A 259 1.69 5.01 2.52
CA TYR A 259 2.71 6.01 2.20
C TYR A 259 3.24 5.78 0.79
N LEU A 260 2.66 6.48 -0.18
CA LEU A 260 2.94 6.28 -1.61
C LEU A 260 4.28 6.88 -2.03
N ASN A 261 4.57 8.08 -1.57
CA ASN A 261 5.79 8.80 -1.89
C ASN A 261 6.12 9.83 -0.81
N GLY A 262 7.39 10.17 -0.73
CA GLY A 262 7.87 11.29 0.05
C GLY A 262 9.28 11.66 -0.35
N GLY A 263 9.66 12.89 -0.08
CA GLY A 263 10.97 13.41 -0.41
C GLY A 263 11.27 14.72 0.28
N ARG A 264 12.56 15.09 0.22
CA ARG A 264 13.05 16.39 0.69
C ARG A 264 13.90 17.04 -0.39
N ASP A 265 14.01 18.36 -0.34
CA ASP A 265 14.96 19.10 -1.18
C ASP A 265 16.39 18.69 -0.78
N GLY A 266 17.11 18.02 -1.67
CA GLY A 266 18.44 17.43 -1.39
C GLY A 266 19.56 18.43 -1.19
N ASN A 267 19.31 19.74 -1.42
CA ASN A 267 20.30 20.80 -1.23
C ASN A 267 20.46 21.23 0.23
N LEU A 268 19.65 20.68 1.14
CA LEU A 268 19.69 21.00 2.57
C LEU A 268 20.47 19.91 3.31
N ASN A 269 21.71 20.18 3.69
CA ASN A 269 22.47 19.28 4.55
C ASN A 269 21.79 19.17 5.92
N GLU A 270 21.81 17.95 6.49
CA GLU A 270 21.29 17.61 7.83
C GLU A 270 19.83 18.04 8.10
N ASP A 271 19.04 18.23 7.05
CA ASP A 271 17.65 18.59 7.19
C ASP A 271 16.78 17.34 7.43
N TYR A 272 16.24 17.23 8.62
CA TYR A 272 15.32 16.17 9.03
C TYR A 272 13.86 16.50 8.71
N SER A 273 13.60 17.47 7.83
CA SER A 273 12.26 17.94 7.47
C SER A 273 11.34 16.82 6.97
N LEU A 274 11.87 15.80 6.28
CA LEU A 274 11.08 14.64 5.86
C LEU A 274 10.64 13.77 7.05
N THR A 275 11.51 13.63 8.07
CA THR A 275 11.17 12.92 9.32
C THR A 275 10.06 13.66 10.06
N TYR A 276 10.18 14.96 10.17
CA TYR A 276 9.16 15.84 10.74
C TYR A 276 7.86 15.77 9.93
N CYS A 277 7.93 15.87 8.61
CA CYS A 277 6.79 15.77 7.70
C CYS A 277 6.02 14.48 7.92
N LEU A 278 6.70 13.31 7.93
CA LEU A 278 6.05 12.01 8.14
C LEU A 278 5.41 11.92 9.53
N ALA A 279 6.09 12.34 10.57
CA ALA A 279 5.58 12.32 11.94
C ALA A 279 4.31 13.17 12.09
N MET A 280 4.35 14.41 11.62
CA MET A 280 3.21 15.33 11.72
C MET A 280 2.08 14.96 10.76
N SER A 281 2.39 14.35 9.61
CA SER A 281 1.37 13.76 8.73
C SER A 281 0.64 12.61 9.42
N ALA A 282 1.34 11.79 10.20
CA ALA A 282 0.70 10.72 10.97
C ALA A 282 -0.28 11.27 12.02
N VAL A 283 0.06 12.39 12.67
CA VAL A 283 -0.87 13.11 13.57
C VAL A 283 -2.10 13.61 12.80
N LYS A 284 -1.91 14.28 11.66
CA LYS A 284 -3.04 14.75 10.82
C LYS A 284 -3.93 13.60 10.36
N LEU A 285 -3.36 12.51 9.91
CA LEU A 285 -4.10 11.32 9.47
C LEU A 285 -4.87 10.68 10.63
N SER A 286 -4.28 10.62 11.83
CA SER A 286 -4.96 10.15 13.04
C SER A 286 -6.18 11.02 13.38
N ILE A 287 -6.05 12.35 13.33
CA ILE A 287 -7.18 13.29 13.52
C ILE A 287 -8.30 13.04 12.49
N LEU A 288 -7.95 12.65 11.26
CA LEU A 288 -8.91 12.29 10.21
C LEU A 288 -9.51 10.88 10.38
N GLY A 289 -9.18 10.15 11.45
CA GLY A 289 -9.70 8.82 11.74
C GLY A 289 -8.96 7.66 11.08
N VAL A 290 -7.81 7.92 10.45
CA VAL A 290 -6.92 6.86 9.98
C VAL A 290 -6.29 6.18 11.19
N LYS A 291 -6.27 4.85 11.19
CA LYS A 291 -5.74 4.05 12.31
C LYS A 291 -4.38 3.45 12.03
N LYS A 292 -4.08 3.19 10.76
CA LYS A 292 -2.83 2.53 10.36
C LYS A 292 -2.25 3.18 9.11
N ILE A 293 -0.92 3.25 9.06
CA ILE A 293 -0.16 3.63 7.86
C ILE A 293 0.74 2.46 7.47
N ASP A 294 0.59 1.97 6.25
CA ASP A 294 1.59 1.13 5.60
C ASP A 294 2.69 2.04 5.05
N LEU A 295 3.89 1.91 5.59
CA LEU A 295 5.03 2.73 5.16
C LEU A 295 5.67 2.25 3.87
N GLU A 296 5.22 1.12 3.31
CA GLU A 296 5.79 0.46 2.12
C GLU A 296 7.31 0.23 2.16
N GLY A 297 7.76 -0.71 1.37
CA GLY A 297 9.15 -0.90 0.93
C GLY A 297 10.26 -0.64 1.95
N LEU A 298 10.50 -1.61 2.85
CA LEU A 298 11.68 -1.65 3.72
C LEU A 298 12.80 -2.49 3.08
N ASN A 299 12.97 -2.41 1.77
CA ASN A 299 13.82 -3.34 1.02
C ASN A 299 15.20 -2.75 0.64
N SER A 300 15.57 -1.62 1.24
CA SER A 300 16.91 -1.06 1.13
C SER A 300 17.38 -0.51 2.49
N PRO A 301 18.65 -0.74 2.90
CA PRO A 301 19.10 -0.49 4.28
C PRO A 301 18.76 0.90 4.81
N LYS A 302 19.19 1.97 4.11
CA LYS A 302 18.98 3.35 4.59
C LYS A 302 17.50 3.70 4.76
N ARG A 303 16.65 3.34 3.77
CA ARG A 303 15.21 3.60 3.83
C ARG A 303 14.49 2.72 4.85
N ALA A 304 14.92 1.46 4.98
CA ALA A 304 14.34 0.53 5.93
C ALA A 304 14.55 0.99 7.38
N PHE A 305 15.79 1.29 7.76
CA PHE A 305 16.09 1.75 9.12
C PHE A 305 15.36 3.05 9.48
N TRP A 306 15.29 4.00 8.53
CA TRP A 306 14.55 5.24 8.76
C TRP A 306 13.06 4.99 8.98
N LYS A 307 12.39 4.23 8.09
CA LYS A 307 10.96 3.91 8.22
C LYS A 307 10.67 3.09 9.47
N GLN A 308 11.48 2.08 9.74
CA GLN A 308 11.33 1.23 10.93
C GLN A 308 11.53 2.03 12.23
N GLY A 309 12.33 3.09 12.18
CA GLY A 309 12.54 4.01 13.30
C GLY A 309 11.27 4.69 13.82
N PHE A 310 10.18 4.72 13.05
CA PHE A 310 8.87 5.20 13.50
C PHE A 310 8.09 4.16 14.33
N GLY A 311 8.68 2.99 14.65
CA GLY A 311 8.11 2.02 15.59
C GLY A 311 6.93 1.21 15.04
N GLY A 312 6.80 1.12 13.73
CA GLY A 312 5.80 0.27 13.10
C GLY A 312 6.15 -1.23 13.20
N THR A 313 5.14 -2.08 13.06
CA THR A 313 5.30 -3.53 13.05
C THR A 313 5.88 -3.98 11.73
N LEU A 314 7.06 -4.61 11.77
CA LEU A 314 7.68 -5.23 10.60
C LEU A 314 6.80 -6.38 10.10
N THR A 315 6.36 -6.30 8.85
CA THR A 315 5.41 -7.26 8.29
C THR A 315 5.92 -7.73 6.92
N PRO A 316 6.07 -9.06 6.71
CA PRO A 316 6.47 -9.58 5.42
C PRO A 316 5.35 -9.46 4.39
N TYR A 317 5.74 -9.37 3.12
CA TYR A 317 4.87 -9.59 1.98
C TYR A 317 5.65 -10.35 0.89
N TYR A 318 4.94 -10.97 -0.03
CA TYR A 318 5.52 -12.01 -0.86
C TYR A 318 5.37 -11.70 -2.34
N LYS A 319 6.45 -11.98 -3.07
CA LYS A 319 6.44 -12.06 -4.52
C LYS A 319 6.46 -13.54 -4.90
N LEU A 320 5.39 -13.99 -5.57
CA LEU A 320 5.26 -15.34 -6.09
C LEU A 320 5.45 -15.36 -7.60
N SER A 321 6.17 -16.37 -8.07
CA SER A 321 6.18 -16.75 -9.48
C SER A 321 5.29 -17.96 -9.72
N MET A 322 4.66 -17.97 -10.88
CA MET A 322 3.90 -19.10 -11.39
C MET A 322 4.52 -19.58 -12.71
N LYS A 323 4.75 -20.89 -12.83
CA LYS A 323 5.13 -21.55 -14.08
C LYS A 323 4.29 -22.81 -14.22
N ASN A 324 3.36 -22.79 -15.16
CA ASN A 324 2.45 -23.89 -15.46
C ASN A 324 2.76 -24.40 -16.87
N SER A 325 3.85 -25.18 -16.96
CA SER A 325 4.30 -25.83 -18.21
C SER A 325 3.58 -27.13 -18.45
#